data_482b70226d403bb5f2d20559044034a0
#
_entry.id   482b70226d403bb5f2d20559044034a0
#
_cell.length_a   1.000
_cell.length_b   1.000
_cell.length_c   1.000
_cell.angle_alpha   90.00
_cell.angle_beta   90.00
_cell.angle_gamma   90.00
#
_symmetry.space_group_name_H-M   'P 1'
#
loop_
_entity.id
_entity.type
_entity.pdbx_description
1 polymer ?
#
loop_
_entity_poly.entity_id
_entity_poly.type
_entity_poly.pdbx_seq_one_letter_code
_entity_poly.pdbx_strand_id
1 'polypeptide(L)'
;MTSKSQRVLLTGGAGFIGSHVAEALLRRGAHLWLLDNLDDFYSPAWKKANLEAVGRVGNYEFLQADICDKPRLREALERARPQVVIHLAARAGVRPSIEQPSLYEQVNVGGTVNLLEMCRKLAVRKFVFGSSSSVYGATSRVPFSEEQVELRPVSVYAATKLAGEMLCYTYAHLFALPTICLRFFTVYGPRQRPDLAIHKFTALIEAGKPVPIFGDGSAGRDYTWVDDIAAGVMAAVDYEPRPVDGVPFEVFNLGNSRPVKLTELLELLERIIGKKAVLERNLPQPGDVPLTWADITKACRVLGYRPAVPLQEGLERFVRWYRMVRFRVAAA
;
A
#
# COMPACT_ATOMS: atom_id res chain seq x y z
N MET A 1 31.94 -11.51 -8.68
CA MET A 1 31.85 -10.47 -7.62
C MET A 1 30.58 -10.72 -6.86
N THR A 2 30.64 -11.19 -5.62
CA THR A 2 29.47 -11.37 -4.75
C THR A 2 28.87 -9.99 -4.49
N SER A 3 27.72 -9.69 -5.09
CA SER A 3 26.95 -8.49 -4.81
C SER A 3 26.74 -8.42 -3.29
N LYS A 4 27.31 -7.40 -2.62
CA LYS A 4 27.01 -7.18 -1.20
C LYS A 4 25.50 -7.07 -1.06
N SER A 5 24.90 -7.93 -0.24
CA SER A 5 23.47 -7.92 0.07
C SER A 5 23.02 -6.50 0.41
N GLN A 6 22.02 -5.99 -0.30
CA GLN A 6 21.51 -4.62 -0.11
C GLN A 6 20.81 -4.53 1.27
N ARG A 7 21.20 -3.53 2.08
CA ARG A 7 20.53 -3.26 3.35
C ARG A 7 19.28 -2.43 3.11
N VAL A 8 18.12 -2.99 3.45
CA VAL A 8 16.81 -2.37 3.24
C VAL A 8 16.08 -2.23 4.56
N LEU A 9 15.55 -1.05 4.84
CA LEU A 9 14.55 -0.83 5.89
C LEU A 9 13.17 -0.70 5.24
N LEU A 10 12.24 -1.52 5.66
CA LEU A 10 10.83 -1.47 5.23
C LEU A 10 9.96 -1.10 6.42
N THR A 11 9.35 0.09 6.40
CA THR A 11 8.36 0.49 7.40
C THR A 11 6.98 0.02 7.01
N GLY A 12 6.13 -0.30 7.98
CA GLY A 12 4.84 -0.96 7.73
C GLY A 12 5.01 -2.42 7.30
N GLY A 13 6.15 -3.05 7.67
CA GLY A 13 6.53 -4.39 7.22
C GLY A 13 5.63 -5.52 7.73
N ALA A 14 4.93 -5.33 8.84
CA ALA A 14 3.95 -6.27 9.37
C ALA A 14 2.57 -6.11 8.71
N GLY A 15 2.37 -5.07 7.91
CA GLY A 15 1.12 -4.78 7.20
C GLY A 15 0.87 -5.70 6.00
N PHE A 16 -0.27 -5.48 5.33
CA PHE A 16 -0.69 -6.24 4.15
C PHE A 16 0.35 -6.19 3.03
N ILE A 17 0.54 -5.02 2.40
CA ILE A 17 1.46 -4.86 1.27
C ILE A 17 2.90 -5.07 1.74
N GLY A 18 3.25 -4.52 2.91
CA GLY A 18 4.61 -4.61 3.47
C GLY A 18 5.10 -6.04 3.63
N SER A 19 4.26 -6.95 4.10
CA SER A 19 4.66 -8.36 4.26
C SER A 19 4.95 -9.08 2.94
N HIS A 20 4.24 -8.75 1.85
CA HIS A 20 4.54 -9.29 0.50
C HIS A 20 5.82 -8.69 -0.08
N VAL A 21 6.04 -7.38 0.11
CA VAL A 21 7.30 -6.71 -0.28
C VAL A 21 8.48 -7.29 0.52
N ALA A 22 8.30 -7.55 1.82
CA ALA A 22 9.31 -8.19 2.66
C ALA A 22 9.74 -9.56 2.12
N GLU A 23 8.76 -10.41 1.77
CA GLU A 23 9.06 -11.71 1.15
C GLU A 23 9.81 -11.57 -0.19
N ALA A 24 9.41 -10.61 -1.04
CA ALA A 24 10.09 -10.37 -2.31
C ALA A 24 11.56 -9.93 -2.11
N LEU A 25 11.82 -9.06 -1.11
CA LEU A 25 13.17 -8.63 -0.72
C LEU A 25 14.02 -9.81 -0.21
N LEU A 26 13.46 -10.65 0.66
CA LEU A 26 14.16 -11.81 1.20
C LEU A 26 14.52 -12.83 0.11
N ARG A 27 13.61 -13.09 -0.83
CA ARG A 27 13.89 -13.98 -1.99
C ARG A 27 15.02 -13.47 -2.87
N ARG A 28 15.28 -12.14 -2.87
CA ARG A 28 16.41 -11.52 -3.56
C ARG A 28 17.70 -11.46 -2.72
N GLY A 29 17.67 -11.97 -1.49
CA GLY A 29 18.82 -11.99 -0.59
C GLY A 29 19.14 -10.63 0.03
N ALA A 30 18.17 -9.73 0.17
CA ALA A 30 18.33 -8.48 0.88
C ALA A 30 18.60 -8.69 2.38
N HIS A 31 19.43 -7.86 2.98
CA HIS A 31 19.53 -7.76 4.43
C HIS A 31 18.42 -6.84 4.91
N LEU A 32 17.37 -7.41 5.50
CA LEU A 32 16.09 -6.76 5.72
C LEU A 32 15.84 -6.42 7.18
N TRP A 33 15.49 -5.16 7.43
CA TRP A 33 14.88 -4.69 8.67
C TRP A 33 13.43 -4.33 8.42
N LEU A 34 12.52 -4.87 9.22
CA LEU A 34 11.10 -4.52 9.23
C LEU A 34 10.82 -3.62 10.43
N LEU A 35 10.26 -2.45 10.18
CA LEU A 35 9.81 -1.54 11.22
C LEU A 35 8.28 -1.44 11.18
N ASP A 36 7.62 -1.71 12.31
CA ASP A 36 6.17 -1.59 12.49
C ASP A 36 5.87 -1.38 13.97
N ASN A 37 4.89 -0.56 14.32
CA ASN A 37 4.47 -0.35 15.70
C ASN A 37 3.44 -1.37 16.18
N LEU A 38 2.94 -2.24 15.27
CA LEU A 38 1.86 -3.20 15.50
C LEU A 38 0.56 -2.52 15.95
N ASP A 39 0.29 -1.32 15.44
CA ASP A 39 -0.90 -0.53 15.75
C ASP A 39 -2.20 -1.36 15.65
N ASP A 40 -3.15 -1.07 16.53
CA ASP A 40 -4.39 -1.81 16.74
C ASP A 40 -5.56 -1.36 15.83
N PHE A 41 -5.29 -0.60 14.76
CA PHE A 41 -6.29 -0.24 13.75
C PHE A 41 -7.08 -1.47 13.23
N TYR A 42 -6.41 -2.59 13.15
CA TYR A 42 -7.00 -3.93 13.08
C TYR A 42 -6.18 -4.88 13.94
N SER A 43 -6.77 -6.01 14.33
CA SER A 43 -6.16 -6.92 15.31
C SER A 43 -4.65 -7.14 15.07
N PRO A 44 -3.78 -6.86 16.05
CA PRO A 44 -2.35 -7.13 15.95
C PRO A 44 -1.99 -8.60 15.68
N ALA A 45 -2.91 -9.52 15.95
CA ALA A 45 -2.72 -10.94 15.63
C ALA A 45 -2.50 -11.18 14.12
N TRP A 46 -3.20 -10.44 13.25
CA TRP A 46 -2.96 -10.48 11.80
C TRP A 46 -1.54 -10.03 11.44
N LYS A 47 -1.06 -8.96 12.08
CA LYS A 47 0.29 -8.43 11.83
C LYS A 47 1.36 -9.43 12.28
N LYS A 48 1.18 -10.06 13.44
CA LYS A 48 2.08 -11.11 13.94
C LYS A 48 2.10 -12.33 13.01
N ALA A 49 0.93 -12.78 12.54
CA ALA A 49 0.85 -13.86 11.55
C ALA A 49 1.52 -13.50 10.21
N ASN A 50 1.46 -12.23 9.79
CA ASN A 50 2.19 -11.76 8.62
C ASN A 50 3.72 -11.84 8.83
N LEU A 51 4.22 -11.43 10.00
CA LEU A 51 5.64 -11.53 10.35
C LEU A 51 6.11 -13.00 10.38
N GLU A 52 5.30 -13.91 10.94
CA GLU A 52 5.59 -15.33 10.91
C GLU A 52 5.67 -15.89 9.47
N ALA A 53 4.76 -15.45 8.59
CA ALA A 53 4.78 -15.84 7.18
C ALA A 53 6.05 -15.36 6.48
N VAL A 54 6.48 -14.12 6.72
CA VAL A 54 7.74 -13.56 6.22
C VAL A 54 8.94 -14.37 6.75
N GLY A 55 8.95 -14.74 8.04
CA GLY A 55 10.01 -15.54 8.65
C GLY A 55 10.21 -16.95 8.07
N ARG A 56 9.17 -17.49 7.41
CA ARG A 56 9.27 -18.77 6.68
C ARG A 56 10.02 -18.64 5.34
N VAL A 57 10.14 -17.42 4.82
CA VAL A 57 10.84 -17.15 3.55
C VAL A 57 12.33 -16.89 3.78
N GLY A 58 12.67 -16.21 4.89
CA GLY A 58 14.06 -15.92 5.22
C GLY A 58 14.19 -15.12 6.51
N ASN A 59 15.43 -14.86 6.90
CA ASN A 59 15.74 -14.12 8.13
C ASN A 59 15.61 -12.60 7.90
N TYR A 60 15.03 -11.93 8.88
CA TYR A 60 14.94 -10.47 8.95
C TYR A 60 15.12 -9.99 10.39
N GLU A 61 15.44 -8.73 10.58
CA GLU A 61 15.39 -8.09 11.89
C GLU A 61 14.08 -7.31 12.03
N PHE A 62 13.38 -7.50 13.16
CA PHE A 62 12.16 -6.76 13.47
C PHE A 62 12.45 -5.66 14.48
N LEU A 63 12.05 -4.43 14.14
CA LEU A 63 12.15 -3.25 14.95
C LEU A 63 10.75 -2.76 15.29
N GLN A 64 10.28 -3.09 16.50
CA GLN A 64 8.99 -2.59 16.97
C GLN A 64 9.11 -1.14 17.39
N ALA A 65 8.79 -0.22 16.48
CA ALA A 65 8.87 1.23 16.71
C ALA A 65 7.80 1.98 15.94
N ASP A 66 7.40 3.14 16.48
CA ASP A 66 6.52 4.09 15.82
C ASP A 66 7.36 5.13 15.05
N ILE A 67 6.97 5.46 13.83
CA ILE A 67 7.62 6.51 13.02
C ILE A 67 7.44 7.91 13.63
N CYS A 68 6.50 8.09 14.54
CA CYS A 68 6.29 9.31 15.31
C CYS A 68 7.20 9.40 16.54
N ASP A 69 7.74 8.29 17.04
CA ASP A 69 8.70 8.24 18.15
C ASP A 69 10.13 8.51 17.64
N LYS A 70 10.50 9.79 17.61
CA LYS A 70 11.81 10.24 17.07
C LYS A 70 13.01 9.54 17.71
N PRO A 71 13.11 9.38 19.07
CA PRO A 71 14.21 8.66 19.70
C PRO A 71 14.34 7.21 19.22
N ARG A 72 13.25 6.44 19.28
CA ARG A 72 13.25 5.03 18.84
C ARG A 72 13.47 4.87 17.33
N LEU A 73 12.90 5.76 16.53
CA LEU A 73 13.12 5.77 15.09
C LEU A 73 14.60 6.02 14.77
N ARG A 74 15.26 6.96 15.48
CA ARG A 74 16.70 7.21 15.34
C ARG A 74 17.51 5.95 15.65
N GLU A 75 17.29 5.35 16.83
CA GLU A 75 17.98 4.12 17.24
C GLU A 75 17.82 3.02 16.18
N ALA A 76 16.59 2.82 15.70
CA ALA A 76 16.28 1.82 14.68
C ALA A 76 17.08 2.04 13.38
N LEU A 77 17.13 3.28 12.86
CA LEU A 77 17.83 3.57 11.62
C LEU A 77 19.35 3.58 11.78
N GLU A 78 19.89 4.05 12.92
CA GLU A 78 21.32 4.00 13.23
C GLU A 78 21.81 2.55 13.33
N ARG A 79 21.00 1.65 13.88
CA ARG A 79 21.28 0.22 13.93
C ARG A 79 21.20 -0.42 12.53
N ALA A 80 20.15 -0.16 11.78
CA ALA A 80 19.93 -0.74 10.46
C ALA A 80 20.90 -0.20 9.40
N ARG A 81 21.28 1.07 9.47
CA ARG A 81 22.08 1.78 8.46
C ARG A 81 21.67 1.43 7.05
N PRO A 82 20.40 1.63 6.69
CA PRO A 82 19.85 1.16 5.42
C PRO A 82 20.46 1.94 4.24
N GLN A 83 20.61 1.24 3.12
CA GLN A 83 20.94 1.86 1.84
C GLN A 83 19.67 2.31 1.12
N VAL A 84 18.59 1.56 1.31
CA VAL A 84 17.25 1.86 0.77
C VAL A 84 16.24 1.85 1.89
N VAL A 85 15.37 2.84 1.89
CA VAL A 85 14.19 2.89 2.77
C VAL A 85 12.94 2.79 1.92
N ILE A 86 12.09 1.80 2.23
CA ILE A 86 10.76 1.64 1.65
C ILE A 86 9.74 2.02 2.72
N HIS A 87 9.03 3.12 2.51
CA HIS A 87 8.12 3.68 3.50
C HIS A 87 6.66 3.35 3.16
N LEU A 88 6.14 2.29 3.78
CA LEU A 88 4.73 1.88 3.66
C LEU A 88 3.92 2.07 4.95
N ALA A 89 4.57 2.41 6.08
CA ALA A 89 3.87 2.72 7.32
C ALA A 89 3.00 3.96 7.15
N ALA A 90 1.73 3.85 7.45
CA ALA A 90 0.77 4.94 7.40
C ALA A 90 -0.54 4.55 8.10
N ARG A 91 -1.29 5.54 8.57
CA ARG A 91 -2.72 5.38 8.77
C ARG A 91 -3.40 5.39 7.41
N ALA A 92 -4.09 4.30 7.07
CA ALA A 92 -4.75 4.13 5.78
C ALA A 92 -6.27 4.06 5.94
N GLY A 93 -7.00 4.48 4.90
CA GLY A 93 -8.46 4.48 4.88
C GLY A 93 -9.03 5.90 4.81
N VAL A 94 -9.92 6.10 3.83
CA VAL A 94 -10.58 7.40 3.59
C VAL A 94 -11.51 7.75 4.76
N ARG A 95 -12.42 6.82 5.11
CA ARG A 95 -13.45 7.06 6.13
C ARG A 95 -12.88 7.33 7.52
N PRO A 96 -12.00 6.50 8.08
CA PRO A 96 -11.41 6.78 9.39
C PRO A 96 -10.60 8.08 9.43
N SER A 97 -10.10 8.56 8.28
CA SER A 97 -9.39 9.84 8.23
C SER A 97 -10.30 11.06 8.45
N ILE A 98 -11.60 10.92 8.17
CA ILE A 98 -12.58 11.98 8.42
C ILE A 98 -12.87 12.08 9.93
N GLU A 99 -12.89 10.93 10.61
CA GLU A 99 -13.17 10.83 12.05
C GLU A 99 -11.94 11.21 12.90
N GLN A 100 -10.73 10.93 12.42
CA GLN A 100 -9.47 11.12 13.16
C GLN A 100 -8.43 11.94 12.40
N PRO A 101 -8.74 13.15 11.90
CA PRO A 101 -7.88 13.90 10.98
C PRO A 101 -6.49 14.21 11.56
N SER A 102 -6.40 14.60 12.82
CA SER A 102 -5.12 14.92 13.48
C SER A 102 -4.21 13.71 13.60
N LEU A 103 -4.75 12.51 13.84
CA LEU A 103 -3.95 11.28 13.88
C LEU A 103 -3.37 10.94 12.50
N TYR A 104 -4.15 11.17 11.44
CA TYR A 104 -3.66 10.96 10.07
C TYR A 104 -2.57 11.96 9.69
N GLU A 105 -2.70 13.22 10.07
CA GLU A 105 -1.66 14.23 9.88
C GLU A 105 -0.40 13.86 10.66
N GLN A 106 -0.51 13.57 11.93
CA GLN A 106 0.62 13.24 12.79
C GLN A 106 1.41 12.04 12.24
N VAL A 107 0.73 10.96 11.86
CA VAL A 107 1.39 9.73 11.39
C VAL A 107 1.88 9.88 9.96
N ASN A 108 1.01 10.28 9.02
CA ASN A 108 1.32 10.24 7.61
C ASN A 108 2.22 11.39 7.15
N VAL A 109 2.09 12.56 7.77
CA VAL A 109 2.92 13.74 7.46
C VAL A 109 4.09 13.84 8.42
N GLY A 110 3.82 13.95 9.72
CA GLY A 110 4.84 14.07 10.75
C GLY A 110 5.80 12.87 10.79
N GLY A 111 5.26 11.65 10.74
CA GLY A 111 6.06 10.41 10.68
C GLY A 111 6.93 10.34 9.43
N THR A 112 6.40 10.77 8.26
CA THR A 112 7.17 10.83 7.01
C THR A 112 8.33 11.82 7.10
N VAL A 113 8.10 13.01 7.69
CA VAL A 113 9.18 14.00 7.93
C VAL A 113 10.26 13.43 8.81
N ASN A 114 9.90 12.77 9.92
CA ASN A 114 10.87 12.15 10.83
C ASN A 114 11.76 11.15 10.09
N LEU A 115 11.16 10.34 9.21
CA LEU A 115 11.89 9.33 8.44
C LEU A 115 12.80 9.96 7.38
N LEU A 116 12.31 10.95 6.63
CA LEU A 116 13.09 11.69 5.62
C LEU A 116 14.30 12.39 6.26
N GLU A 117 14.14 13.03 7.44
CA GLU A 117 15.23 13.63 8.18
C GLU A 117 16.31 12.62 8.58
N MET A 118 15.91 11.42 9.00
CA MET A 118 16.86 10.35 9.30
C MET A 118 17.54 9.84 8.03
N CYS A 119 16.82 9.69 6.93
CA CYS A 119 17.40 9.30 5.64
C CYS A 119 18.48 10.30 5.18
N ARG A 120 18.20 11.60 5.30
CA ARG A 120 19.17 12.67 5.01
C ARG A 120 20.43 12.56 5.89
N LYS A 121 20.25 12.43 7.21
CA LYS A 121 21.38 12.36 8.17
C LYS A 121 22.26 11.13 7.97
N LEU A 122 21.69 10.02 7.58
CA LEU A 122 22.40 8.74 7.38
C LEU A 122 22.86 8.53 5.92
N ALA A 123 22.68 9.53 5.06
CA ALA A 123 23.00 9.47 3.64
C ALA A 123 22.41 8.22 2.97
N VAL A 124 21.11 7.95 3.21
CA VAL A 124 20.39 6.87 2.56
C VAL A 124 20.40 7.10 1.05
N ARG A 125 20.66 6.06 0.28
CA ARG A 125 20.87 6.17 -1.17
C ARG A 125 19.58 6.29 -1.96
N LYS A 126 18.44 5.79 -1.42
CA LYS A 126 17.16 5.81 -2.08
C LYS A 126 15.99 5.74 -1.08
N PHE A 127 14.96 6.52 -1.34
CA PHE A 127 13.70 6.51 -0.60
C PHE A 127 12.55 6.13 -1.53
N VAL A 128 11.77 5.10 -1.17
CA VAL A 128 10.58 4.67 -1.91
C VAL A 128 9.36 4.91 -1.03
N PHE A 129 8.45 5.77 -1.48
CA PHE A 129 7.28 6.19 -0.71
C PHE A 129 6.00 5.55 -1.24
N GLY A 130 5.26 4.86 -0.37
CA GLY A 130 3.93 4.36 -0.66
C GLY A 130 2.88 5.47 -0.61
N SER A 131 2.55 6.02 -1.78
CA SER A 131 1.45 6.95 -1.98
C SER A 131 0.14 6.23 -2.32
N SER A 132 -0.84 6.93 -2.87
CA SER A 132 -2.18 6.39 -3.14
C SER A 132 -2.82 7.08 -4.34
N SER A 133 -3.61 6.33 -5.11
CA SER A 133 -4.48 6.89 -6.16
C SER A 133 -5.52 7.90 -5.61
N SER A 134 -5.76 7.91 -4.30
CA SER A 134 -6.66 8.88 -3.67
C SER A 134 -6.20 10.34 -3.85
N VAL A 135 -4.91 10.59 -4.15
CA VAL A 135 -4.38 11.94 -4.40
C VAL A 135 -5.01 12.60 -5.63
N TYR A 136 -5.52 11.82 -6.58
CA TYR A 136 -6.20 12.33 -7.76
C TYR A 136 -7.56 12.99 -7.44
N GLY A 137 -8.17 12.60 -6.32
CA GLY A 137 -9.46 13.14 -5.89
C GLY A 137 -10.62 12.70 -6.78
N ALA A 138 -11.64 13.54 -6.88
CA ALA A 138 -12.87 13.29 -7.64
C ALA A 138 -12.80 13.90 -9.05
N THR A 139 -11.66 13.79 -9.75
CA THR A 139 -11.56 14.25 -11.14
C THR A 139 -12.33 13.34 -12.09
N SER A 140 -12.91 13.91 -13.14
CA SER A 140 -13.55 13.18 -14.24
C SER A 140 -12.54 12.68 -15.30
N ARG A 141 -11.27 13.11 -15.22
CA ARG A 141 -10.23 12.70 -16.17
C ARG A 141 -9.72 11.32 -15.80
N VAL A 142 -10.13 10.34 -16.55
CA VAL A 142 -9.66 8.95 -16.43
C VAL A 142 -9.18 8.45 -17.80
N PRO A 143 -8.18 7.55 -17.86
CA PRO A 143 -7.41 7.02 -16.71
C PRO A 143 -6.57 8.08 -16.01
N PHE A 144 -6.31 7.88 -14.71
CA PHE A 144 -5.47 8.77 -13.90
C PHE A 144 -4.01 8.66 -14.32
N SER A 145 -3.42 9.76 -14.77
CA SER A 145 -2.03 9.85 -15.22
C SER A 145 -1.19 10.66 -14.23
N GLU A 146 0.08 10.30 -14.08
CA GLU A 146 1.05 11.03 -13.26
C GLU A 146 1.32 12.45 -13.78
N GLU A 147 0.98 12.74 -15.05
CA GLU A 147 1.08 14.06 -15.67
C GLU A 147 -0.02 15.02 -15.22
N GLN A 148 -1.04 14.56 -14.50
CA GLN A 148 -2.07 15.42 -13.96
C GLN A 148 -1.50 16.34 -12.87
N VAL A 149 -1.43 17.63 -13.14
CA VAL A 149 -0.90 18.64 -12.21
C VAL A 149 -1.93 19.13 -11.20
N GLU A 150 -3.22 19.11 -11.54
CA GLU A 150 -4.31 19.51 -10.64
C GLU A 150 -4.78 18.32 -9.82
N LEU A 151 -4.15 18.12 -8.67
CA LEU A 151 -4.56 17.11 -7.70
C LEU A 151 -5.46 17.75 -6.64
N ARG A 152 -6.71 17.26 -6.53
CA ARG A 152 -7.70 17.80 -5.58
C ARG A 152 -8.19 16.68 -4.65
N PRO A 153 -7.41 16.32 -3.62
CA PRO A 153 -7.78 15.27 -2.68
C PRO A 153 -9.11 15.59 -1.99
N VAL A 154 -10.00 14.60 -1.86
CA VAL A 154 -11.33 14.74 -1.27
C VAL A 154 -11.46 14.07 0.09
N SER A 155 -10.34 13.72 0.71
CA SER A 155 -10.28 13.19 2.07
C SER A 155 -8.98 13.59 2.76
N VAL A 156 -8.99 13.57 4.10
CA VAL A 156 -7.78 13.86 4.89
C VAL A 156 -6.67 12.86 4.57
N TYR A 157 -7.00 11.57 4.45
CA TYR A 157 -6.04 10.55 4.02
C TYR A 157 -5.37 10.91 2.68
N ALA A 158 -6.16 11.28 1.67
CA ALA A 158 -5.63 11.67 0.37
C ALA A 158 -4.74 12.92 0.46
N ALA A 159 -5.15 13.92 1.23
CA ALA A 159 -4.38 15.14 1.48
C ALA A 159 -3.03 14.81 2.16
N THR A 160 -3.01 13.93 3.18
CA THR A 160 -1.76 13.53 3.84
C THR A 160 -0.83 12.74 2.91
N LYS A 161 -1.37 11.92 1.99
CA LYS A 161 -0.55 11.22 0.99
C LYS A 161 0.06 12.19 -0.02
N LEU A 162 -0.72 13.16 -0.50
CA LEU A 162 -0.22 14.22 -1.39
C LEU A 162 0.85 15.07 -0.69
N ALA A 163 0.63 15.46 0.57
CA ALA A 163 1.63 16.16 1.38
C ALA A 163 2.93 15.35 1.50
N GLY A 164 2.83 14.02 1.69
CA GLY A 164 3.97 13.12 1.68
C GLY A 164 4.75 13.15 0.36
N GLU A 165 4.07 13.15 -0.81
CA GLU A 165 4.74 13.29 -2.11
C GLU A 165 5.47 14.63 -2.23
N MET A 166 4.86 15.73 -1.78
CA MET A 166 5.48 17.06 -1.82
C MET A 166 6.71 17.13 -0.90
N LEU A 167 6.66 16.55 0.27
CA LEU A 167 7.80 16.42 1.17
C LEU A 167 8.92 15.58 0.52
N CYS A 168 8.59 14.45 -0.10
CA CYS A 168 9.55 13.64 -0.85
C CYS A 168 10.24 14.44 -1.96
N TYR A 169 9.48 15.20 -2.76
CA TYR A 169 10.04 16.10 -3.76
C TYR A 169 10.97 17.15 -3.14
N THR A 170 10.55 17.77 -2.04
CA THR A 170 11.34 18.80 -1.34
C THR A 170 12.68 18.23 -0.86
N TYR A 171 12.70 17.02 -0.29
CA TYR A 171 13.94 16.38 0.16
C TYR A 171 14.83 15.93 -1.01
N ALA A 172 14.22 15.50 -2.12
CA ALA A 172 14.96 15.21 -3.35
C ALA A 172 15.63 16.48 -3.91
N HIS A 173 14.90 17.61 -3.90
CA HIS A 173 15.41 18.89 -4.39
C HIS A 173 16.51 19.49 -3.50
N LEU A 174 16.26 19.56 -2.18
CA LEU A 174 17.19 20.23 -1.25
C LEU A 174 18.42 19.41 -0.91
N PHE A 175 18.30 18.09 -0.88
CA PHE A 175 19.33 17.19 -0.35
C PHE A 175 19.76 16.10 -1.35
N ALA A 176 19.30 16.19 -2.59
CA ALA A 176 19.57 15.20 -3.64
C ALA A 176 19.30 13.76 -3.20
N LEU A 177 18.28 13.54 -2.34
CA LEU A 177 17.84 12.21 -1.94
C LEU A 177 17.03 11.57 -3.07
N PRO A 178 17.53 10.53 -3.77
CA PRO A 178 16.80 9.87 -4.82
C PRO A 178 15.50 9.29 -4.28
N THR A 179 14.36 9.77 -4.82
CA THR A 179 13.04 9.44 -4.24
C THR A 179 12.06 9.01 -5.32
N ILE A 180 11.32 7.94 -5.03
CA ILE A 180 10.27 7.40 -5.90
C ILE A 180 8.98 7.32 -5.10
N CYS A 181 7.91 7.95 -5.59
CA CYS A 181 6.57 7.84 -5.03
C CYS A 181 5.74 6.86 -5.86
N LEU A 182 5.09 5.91 -5.19
CA LEU A 182 4.27 4.88 -5.81
C LEU A 182 2.80 5.10 -5.43
N ARG A 183 1.98 5.53 -6.39
CA ARG A 183 0.53 5.71 -6.20
C ARG A 183 -0.15 4.36 -6.37
N PHE A 184 -0.39 3.67 -5.27
CA PHE A 184 -1.11 2.39 -5.27
C PHE A 184 -2.58 2.62 -5.58
N PHE A 185 -3.12 1.81 -6.50
CA PHE A 185 -4.55 1.65 -6.71
C PHE A 185 -5.13 0.62 -5.74
N THR A 186 -6.31 0.08 -6.00
CA THR A 186 -6.96 -0.79 -5.01
C THR A 186 -6.28 -2.16 -4.96
N VAL A 187 -5.38 -2.33 -4.00
CA VAL A 187 -4.63 -3.58 -3.82
C VAL A 187 -5.50 -4.63 -3.13
N TYR A 188 -5.46 -5.88 -3.63
CA TYR A 188 -6.13 -7.01 -3.00
C TYR A 188 -5.25 -8.27 -3.04
N GLY A 189 -5.54 -9.24 -2.17
CA GLY A 189 -4.81 -10.51 -2.08
C GLY A 189 -4.73 -11.05 -0.66
N PRO A 190 -4.05 -12.18 -0.43
CA PRO A 190 -3.82 -12.75 0.88
C PRO A 190 -3.29 -11.70 1.87
N ARG A 191 -3.65 -11.83 3.14
CA ARG A 191 -3.29 -10.88 4.20
C ARG A 191 -3.90 -9.47 4.06
N GLN A 192 -4.84 -9.28 3.12
CA GLN A 192 -5.58 -8.03 3.01
C GLN A 192 -6.29 -7.71 4.33
N ARG A 193 -6.27 -6.43 4.73
CA ARG A 193 -6.92 -5.96 5.96
C ARG A 193 -8.42 -6.28 5.97
N PRO A 194 -8.99 -6.63 7.14
CA PRO A 194 -10.40 -7.03 7.27
C PRO A 194 -11.41 -5.92 6.90
N ASP A 195 -11.01 -4.64 7.01
CA ASP A 195 -11.85 -3.49 6.70
C ASP A 195 -12.02 -3.23 5.18
N LEU A 196 -11.15 -3.82 4.34
CA LEU A 196 -11.19 -3.62 2.90
C LEU A 196 -12.27 -4.48 2.22
N ALA A 197 -12.87 -3.95 1.16
CA ALA A 197 -14.09 -4.46 0.53
C ALA A 197 -14.03 -5.96 0.20
N ILE A 198 -13.00 -6.45 -0.48
CA ILE A 198 -12.90 -7.86 -0.89
C ILE A 198 -12.86 -8.77 0.33
N HIS A 199 -12.08 -8.44 1.36
CA HIS A 199 -12.02 -9.22 2.60
C HIS A 199 -13.37 -9.19 3.32
N LYS A 200 -13.91 -7.99 3.55
CA LYS A 200 -15.19 -7.78 4.24
C LYS A 200 -16.34 -8.51 3.55
N PHE A 201 -16.45 -8.39 2.24
CA PHE A 201 -17.51 -9.03 1.46
C PHE A 201 -17.37 -10.55 1.48
N THR A 202 -16.15 -11.07 1.31
CA THR A 202 -15.90 -12.51 1.43
C THR A 202 -16.34 -13.04 2.79
N ALA A 203 -15.98 -12.35 3.88
CA ALA A 203 -16.37 -12.75 5.23
C ALA A 203 -17.89 -12.75 5.43
N LEU A 204 -18.57 -11.70 4.96
CA LEU A 204 -20.03 -11.56 5.09
C LEU A 204 -20.78 -12.59 4.26
N ILE A 205 -20.38 -12.81 3.00
CA ILE A 205 -21.02 -13.81 2.11
C ILE A 205 -20.80 -15.22 2.68
N GLU A 206 -19.59 -15.55 3.13
CA GLU A 206 -19.30 -16.85 3.76
C GLU A 206 -20.17 -17.10 5.01
N ALA A 207 -20.42 -16.05 5.79
CA ALA A 207 -21.25 -16.10 7.00
C ALA A 207 -22.75 -15.97 6.74
N GLY A 208 -23.19 -15.72 5.50
CA GLY A 208 -24.60 -15.46 5.19
C GLY A 208 -25.16 -14.16 5.78
N LYS A 209 -24.25 -13.19 6.07
CA LYS A 209 -24.62 -11.89 6.65
C LYS A 209 -24.83 -10.82 5.57
N PRO A 210 -25.63 -9.76 5.84
CA PRO A 210 -25.82 -8.66 4.91
C PRO A 210 -24.51 -8.00 4.49
N VAL A 211 -24.37 -7.76 3.16
CA VAL A 211 -23.24 -7.07 2.55
C VAL A 211 -23.64 -5.62 2.31
N PRO A 212 -23.01 -4.64 2.96
CA PRO A 212 -23.34 -3.23 2.79
C PRO A 212 -22.88 -2.72 1.44
N ILE A 213 -23.80 -2.22 0.63
CA ILE A 213 -23.57 -1.57 -0.65
C ILE A 213 -23.89 -0.10 -0.52
N PHE A 214 -22.93 0.75 -0.82
CA PHE A 214 -23.09 2.19 -0.78
C PHE A 214 -23.37 2.74 -2.19
N GLY A 215 -24.47 3.50 -2.32
CA GLY A 215 -24.97 3.97 -3.60
C GLY A 215 -25.65 2.85 -4.42
N ASP A 216 -25.60 2.97 -5.74
CA ASP A 216 -26.27 2.05 -6.69
C ASP A 216 -25.40 0.83 -7.08
N GLY A 217 -24.13 0.79 -6.63
CA GLY A 217 -23.19 -0.28 -7.00
C GLY A 217 -22.46 -0.05 -8.32
N SER A 218 -22.65 1.09 -8.98
CA SER A 218 -21.96 1.45 -10.24
C SER A 218 -20.51 1.89 -10.04
N ALA A 219 -20.10 2.21 -8.80
CA ALA A 219 -18.76 2.65 -8.51
C ALA A 219 -17.72 1.61 -8.95
N GLY A 220 -16.71 2.07 -9.72
CA GLY A 220 -15.65 1.23 -10.27
C GLY A 220 -14.33 1.40 -9.53
N ARG A 221 -13.58 0.30 -9.40
CA ARG A 221 -12.23 0.32 -8.84
C ARG A 221 -11.27 -0.47 -9.71
N ASP A 222 -10.06 0.04 -9.80
CA ASP A 222 -8.93 -0.65 -10.40
C ASP A 222 -8.30 -1.57 -9.35
N TYR A 223 -8.66 -2.87 -9.42
CA TYR A 223 -8.19 -3.88 -8.48
C TYR A 223 -6.89 -4.52 -8.98
N THR A 224 -5.86 -4.49 -8.14
CA THR A 224 -4.53 -5.00 -8.47
C THR A 224 -4.08 -6.06 -7.47
N TRP A 225 -3.61 -7.20 -7.98
CA TRP A 225 -3.10 -8.29 -7.14
C TRP A 225 -1.84 -7.85 -6.38
N VAL A 226 -1.75 -8.25 -5.11
CA VAL A 226 -0.71 -7.76 -4.20
C VAL A 226 0.72 -8.14 -4.65
N ASP A 227 0.92 -9.31 -5.28
CA ASP A 227 2.25 -9.69 -5.75
C ASP A 227 2.65 -8.87 -7.00
N ASP A 228 1.70 -8.44 -7.83
CA ASP A 228 1.97 -7.50 -8.92
C ASP A 228 2.42 -6.14 -8.35
N ILE A 229 1.77 -5.67 -7.27
CA ILE A 229 2.20 -4.46 -6.57
C ILE A 229 3.59 -4.64 -5.95
N ALA A 230 3.86 -5.78 -5.30
CA ALA A 230 5.18 -6.07 -4.75
C ALA A 230 6.26 -6.07 -5.84
N ALA A 231 5.96 -6.64 -7.02
CA ALA A 231 6.86 -6.59 -8.18
C ALA A 231 7.12 -5.15 -8.64
N GLY A 232 6.10 -4.29 -8.68
CA GLY A 232 6.25 -2.86 -8.98
C GLY A 232 7.12 -2.13 -7.97
N VAL A 233 6.96 -2.41 -6.67
CA VAL A 233 7.82 -1.86 -5.60
C VAL A 233 9.27 -2.32 -5.81
N MET A 234 9.50 -3.60 -6.11
CA MET A 234 10.84 -4.14 -6.37
C MET A 234 11.49 -3.51 -7.60
N ALA A 235 10.73 -3.26 -8.66
CA ALA A 235 11.22 -2.56 -9.83
C ALA A 235 11.62 -1.11 -9.51
N ALA A 236 10.85 -0.42 -8.65
CA ALA A 236 11.21 0.90 -8.16
C ALA A 236 12.47 0.90 -7.29
N VAL A 237 12.69 -0.14 -6.47
CA VAL A 237 13.94 -0.31 -5.71
C VAL A 237 15.15 -0.42 -6.62
N ASP A 238 15.01 -1.10 -7.76
CA ASP A 238 16.11 -1.29 -8.73
C ASP A 238 16.32 -0.04 -9.62
N TYR A 239 15.27 0.75 -9.86
CA TYR A 239 15.31 1.91 -10.73
C TYR A 239 16.00 3.11 -10.06
N GLU A 240 16.93 3.77 -10.78
CA GLU A 240 17.51 5.04 -10.35
C GLU A 240 16.75 6.19 -11.03
N PRO A 241 16.09 7.08 -10.27
CA PRO A 241 15.33 8.17 -10.84
C PRO A 241 16.25 9.13 -11.60
N ARG A 242 15.89 9.42 -12.86
CA ARG A 242 16.65 10.36 -13.68
C ARG A 242 16.33 11.78 -13.22
N PRO A 243 17.36 12.58 -12.87
CA PRO A 243 17.11 13.96 -12.46
C PRO A 243 16.43 14.76 -13.58
N VAL A 244 15.32 15.40 -13.24
CA VAL A 244 14.69 16.43 -14.06
C VAL A 244 14.99 17.76 -13.36
N ASP A 245 15.58 18.70 -14.08
CA ASP A 245 16.08 19.98 -13.50
C ASP A 245 16.98 19.78 -12.27
N GLY A 246 17.78 18.71 -12.27
CA GLY A 246 18.68 18.35 -11.18
C GLY A 246 18.03 17.63 -10.00
N VAL A 247 16.72 17.39 -10.01
CA VAL A 247 15.97 16.76 -8.92
C VAL A 247 15.72 15.27 -9.20
N PRO A 248 16.30 14.34 -8.41
CA PRO A 248 16.15 12.89 -8.60
C PRO A 248 14.82 12.40 -7.97
N PHE A 249 13.70 12.76 -8.58
CA PHE A 249 12.35 12.46 -8.10
C PHE A 249 11.45 11.90 -9.20
N GLU A 250 10.72 10.85 -8.91
CA GLU A 250 9.77 10.23 -9.85
C GLU A 250 8.50 9.78 -9.13
N VAL A 251 7.38 9.84 -9.87
CA VAL A 251 6.09 9.29 -9.43
C VAL A 251 5.65 8.23 -10.42
N PHE A 252 5.11 7.11 -9.93
CA PHE A 252 4.54 6.04 -10.76
C PHE A 252 3.19 5.56 -10.20
N ASN A 253 2.24 5.34 -11.09
CA ASN A 253 1.03 4.62 -10.80
C ASN A 253 1.30 3.11 -10.79
N LEU A 254 0.86 2.42 -9.74
CA LEU A 254 0.82 0.97 -9.70
C LEU A 254 -0.63 0.50 -9.56
N GLY A 255 -1.20 0.09 -10.68
CA GLY A 255 -2.57 -0.38 -10.87
C GLY A 255 -2.61 -1.53 -11.86
N ASN A 256 -3.82 -2.01 -12.19
CA ASN A 256 -4.03 -3.04 -13.20
C ASN A 256 -4.53 -2.46 -14.55
N SER A 257 -4.91 -1.17 -14.56
CA SER A 257 -5.50 -0.47 -15.71
C SER A 257 -6.80 -1.12 -16.24
N ARG A 258 -7.52 -1.82 -15.37
CA ARG A 258 -8.79 -2.52 -15.68
C ARG A 258 -9.79 -2.30 -14.56
N PRO A 259 -10.53 -1.19 -14.59
CA PRO A 259 -11.52 -0.91 -13.55
C PRO A 259 -12.70 -1.90 -13.64
N VAL A 260 -13.18 -2.34 -12.48
CA VAL A 260 -14.30 -3.26 -12.34
C VAL A 260 -15.36 -2.64 -11.44
N LYS A 261 -16.63 -2.72 -11.82
CA LYS A 261 -17.78 -2.23 -11.03
C LYS A 261 -17.98 -3.06 -9.78
N LEU A 262 -18.53 -2.45 -8.74
CA LEU A 262 -18.84 -3.14 -7.49
C LEU A 262 -19.82 -4.32 -7.72
N THR A 263 -20.80 -4.15 -8.60
CA THR A 263 -21.74 -5.21 -8.99
C THR A 263 -21.04 -6.41 -9.61
N GLU A 264 -20.10 -6.18 -10.54
CA GLU A 264 -19.31 -7.24 -11.18
C GLU A 264 -18.41 -7.97 -10.17
N LEU A 265 -17.79 -7.21 -9.23
CA LEU A 265 -16.99 -7.80 -8.14
C LEU A 265 -17.85 -8.74 -7.28
N LEU A 266 -19.06 -8.33 -6.92
CA LEU A 266 -19.99 -9.15 -6.12
C LEU A 266 -20.39 -10.42 -6.85
N GLU A 267 -20.75 -10.33 -8.13
CA GLU A 267 -21.08 -11.49 -8.95
C GLU A 267 -19.94 -12.52 -9.04
N LEU A 268 -18.69 -12.02 -9.17
CA LEU A 268 -17.50 -12.86 -9.13
C LEU A 268 -17.33 -13.54 -7.77
N LEU A 269 -17.46 -12.79 -6.67
CA LEU A 269 -17.34 -13.35 -5.31
C LEU A 269 -18.43 -14.38 -5.03
N GLU A 270 -19.69 -14.11 -5.39
CA GLU A 270 -20.81 -15.07 -5.25
C GLU A 270 -20.53 -16.39 -5.97
N ARG A 271 -20.05 -16.29 -7.22
CA ARG A 271 -19.70 -17.46 -8.04
C ARG A 271 -18.58 -18.29 -7.42
N ILE A 272 -17.51 -17.61 -6.96
CA ILE A 272 -16.32 -18.27 -6.39
C ILE A 272 -16.65 -18.88 -5.02
N ILE A 273 -17.43 -18.18 -4.20
CA ILE A 273 -17.82 -18.64 -2.86
C ILE A 273 -18.88 -19.74 -2.94
N GLY A 274 -19.74 -19.69 -3.97
CA GLY A 274 -20.87 -20.60 -4.15
C GLY A 274 -22.11 -20.21 -3.34
N LYS A 275 -22.21 -18.93 -2.92
CA LYS A 275 -23.33 -18.40 -2.14
C LYS A 275 -23.76 -17.04 -2.68
N LYS A 276 -25.07 -16.76 -2.65
CA LYS A 276 -25.59 -15.44 -2.96
C LYS A 276 -25.39 -14.46 -1.80
N ALA A 277 -25.04 -13.22 -2.15
CA ALA A 277 -24.94 -12.15 -1.18
C ALA A 277 -26.33 -11.62 -0.80
N VAL A 278 -26.55 -11.43 0.48
CA VAL A 278 -27.71 -10.66 0.97
C VAL A 278 -27.28 -9.19 0.96
N LEU A 279 -27.84 -8.38 0.04
CA LEU A 279 -27.41 -6.99 -0.13
C LEU A 279 -28.16 -6.05 0.82
N GLU A 280 -27.42 -5.21 1.54
CA GLU A 280 -27.94 -4.10 2.33
C GLU A 280 -27.55 -2.78 1.67
N ARG A 281 -28.53 -2.07 1.09
CA ARG A 281 -28.28 -0.81 0.38
C ARG A 281 -28.21 0.37 1.34
N ASN A 282 -27.15 1.16 1.21
CA ASN A 282 -26.88 2.33 2.03
C ASN A 282 -26.66 3.56 1.15
N LEU A 283 -26.81 4.75 1.72
CA LEU A 283 -26.52 6.01 1.04
C LEU A 283 -25.02 6.11 0.68
N PRO A 284 -24.69 6.84 -0.41
CA PRO A 284 -23.29 7.13 -0.76
C PRO A 284 -22.52 7.73 0.42
N GLN A 285 -21.25 7.38 0.55
CA GLN A 285 -20.41 7.83 1.65
C GLN A 285 -19.56 9.04 1.24
N PRO A 286 -19.34 10.00 2.14
CA PRO A 286 -18.42 11.11 1.92
C PRO A 286 -17.00 10.62 1.58
N GLY A 287 -16.35 11.28 0.63
CA GLY A 287 -14.98 10.95 0.22
C GLY A 287 -14.85 9.76 -0.74
N ASP A 288 -15.95 9.05 -1.06
CA ASP A 288 -15.92 8.02 -2.09
C ASP A 288 -15.91 8.66 -3.49
N VAL A 289 -15.04 8.15 -4.36
CA VAL A 289 -14.98 8.56 -5.78
C VAL A 289 -15.72 7.54 -6.67
N PRO A 290 -16.37 7.96 -7.76
CA PRO A 290 -17.18 7.06 -8.59
C PRO A 290 -16.32 6.03 -9.33
N LEU A 291 -15.11 6.40 -9.75
CA LEU A 291 -14.23 5.54 -10.53
C LEU A 291 -12.77 5.78 -10.16
N THR A 292 -11.99 4.71 -10.05
CA THR A 292 -10.53 4.76 -10.10
C THR A 292 -10.04 3.89 -11.25
N TRP A 293 -9.20 4.47 -12.12
CA TRP A 293 -8.62 3.79 -13.27
C TRP A 293 -7.19 4.29 -13.49
N ALA A 294 -6.20 3.41 -13.39
CA ALA A 294 -4.80 3.74 -13.54
C ALA A 294 -4.39 3.85 -15.01
N ASP A 295 -3.71 4.93 -15.37
CA ASP A 295 -2.77 4.88 -16.47
C ASP A 295 -1.43 4.34 -15.94
N ILE A 296 -1.02 3.18 -16.40
CA ILE A 296 0.23 2.52 -16.01
C ILE A 296 1.30 2.58 -17.10
N THR A 297 1.07 3.37 -18.16
CA THR A 297 1.98 3.45 -19.33
C THR A 297 3.39 3.82 -18.91
N LYS A 298 3.54 4.78 -18.00
CA LYS A 298 4.84 5.21 -17.48
C LYS A 298 5.53 4.06 -16.71
N ALA A 299 4.83 3.41 -15.79
CA ALA A 299 5.36 2.30 -15.02
C ALA A 299 5.75 1.11 -15.92
N CYS A 300 4.94 0.79 -16.93
CA CYS A 300 5.27 -0.25 -17.91
C CYS A 300 6.55 0.07 -18.70
N ARG A 301 6.67 1.30 -19.18
CA ARG A 301 7.81 1.73 -20.01
C ARG A 301 9.10 1.86 -19.22
N VAL A 302 9.04 2.44 -18.03
CA VAL A 302 10.22 2.83 -17.24
C VAL A 302 10.66 1.74 -16.28
N LEU A 303 9.71 1.14 -15.56
CA LEU A 303 9.97 0.12 -14.55
C LEU A 303 9.84 -1.31 -15.11
N GLY A 304 9.31 -1.49 -16.31
CA GLY A 304 8.95 -2.81 -16.83
C GLY A 304 7.77 -3.45 -16.06
N TYR A 305 6.99 -2.63 -15.34
CA TYR A 305 5.84 -3.09 -14.57
C TYR A 305 4.79 -3.74 -15.46
N ARG A 306 4.37 -4.97 -15.14
CA ARG A 306 3.37 -5.72 -15.89
C ARG A 306 2.48 -6.50 -14.93
N PRO A 307 1.35 -5.93 -14.51
CA PRO A 307 0.39 -6.67 -13.68
C PRO A 307 -0.15 -7.86 -14.50
N ALA A 308 -0.05 -9.06 -13.95
CA ALA A 308 -0.28 -10.29 -14.70
C ALA A 308 -1.48 -11.09 -14.19
N VAL A 309 -1.95 -10.87 -12.96
CA VAL A 309 -2.99 -11.69 -12.35
C VAL A 309 -4.40 -11.15 -12.68
N PRO A 310 -5.21 -11.89 -13.46
CA PRO A 310 -6.61 -11.53 -13.70
C PRO A 310 -7.42 -11.47 -12.41
N LEU A 311 -8.41 -10.56 -12.31
CA LEU A 311 -9.20 -10.38 -11.10
C LEU A 311 -9.86 -11.69 -10.64
N GLN A 312 -10.48 -12.45 -11.54
CA GLN A 312 -11.13 -13.71 -11.19
C GLN A 312 -10.15 -14.69 -10.52
N GLU A 313 -8.99 -14.91 -11.14
CA GLU A 313 -7.97 -15.79 -10.60
C GLU A 313 -7.46 -15.32 -9.22
N GLY A 314 -7.23 -14.00 -9.09
CA GLY A 314 -6.82 -13.41 -7.82
C GLY A 314 -7.88 -13.58 -6.73
N LEU A 315 -9.18 -13.43 -7.05
CA LEU A 315 -10.27 -13.66 -6.11
C LEU A 315 -10.37 -15.13 -5.68
N GLU A 316 -10.18 -16.08 -6.61
CA GLU A 316 -10.15 -17.51 -6.29
C GLU A 316 -9.01 -17.84 -5.31
N ARG A 317 -7.81 -17.29 -5.55
CA ARG A 317 -6.66 -17.42 -4.66
C ARG A 317 -6.94 -16.77 -3.29
N PHE A 318 -7.58 -15.59 -3.28
CA PHE A 318 -7.95 -14.87 -2.05
C PHE A 318 -8.96 -15.66 -1.22
N VAL A 319 -10.05 -16.14 -1.81
CA VAL A 319 -11.09 -16.91 -1.10
C VAL A 319 -10.51 -18.21 -0.53
N ARG A 320 -9.64 -18.88 -1.27
CA ARG A 320 -8.91 -20.07 -0.78
C ARG A 320 -8.08 -19.72 0.46
N TRP A 321 -7.29 -18.65 0.39
CA TRP A 321 -6.51 -18.18 1.54
C TRP A 321 -7.42 -17.84 2.74
N TYR A 322 -8.47 -17.08 2.52
CA TYR A 322 -9.43 -16.70 3.55
C TYR A 322 -10.01 -17.93 4.28
N ARG A 323 -10.42 -18.94 3.54
CA ARG A 323 -10.95 -20.19 4.10
C ARG A 323 -9.94 -20.95 4.95
N MET A 324 -8.65 -20.89 4.62
CA MET A 324 -7.58 -21.51 5.41
C MET A 324 -7.28 -20.78 6.71
N VAL A 325 -7.43 -19.43 6.74
CA VAL A 325 -6.99 -18.64 7.90
C VAL A 325 -8.11 -18.19 8.82
N ARG A 326 -9.37 -18.18 8.38
CA ARG A 326 -10.51 -17.65 9.13
C ARG A 326 -10.68 -18.25 10.54
N PHE A 327 -10.34 -19.51 10.72
CA PHE A 327 -10.42 -20.20 12.01
C PHE A 327 -9.24 -19.90 12.94
N ARG A 328 -8.09 -19.48 12.39
CA ARG A 328 -6.90 -19.19 13.19
C ARG A 328 -6.95 -17.82 13.86
N VAL A 329 -7.65 -16.90 13.27
CA VAL A 329 -7.69 -15.49 13.74
C VAL A 329 -8.99 -15.18 14.49
N ALA A 330 -10.06 -15.96 14.32
CA ALA A 330 -11.27 -15.84 15.15
C ALA A 330 -11.07 -16.34 16.59
N ALA A 331 -9.99 -17.05 16.85
CA ALA A 331 -9.64 -17.62 18.17
C ALA A 331 -8.57 -16.81 18.92
N ALA A 332 -8.06 -15.71 18.34
CA ALA A 332 -7.08 -14.79 18.91
C ALA A 332 -7.68 -13.39 19.10
#